data_29d6493dd86de4d179158583b25a84c2
#
_entry.id   29d6493dd86de4d179158583b25a84c2
#
_cell.length_a   1.000
_cell.length_b   1.000
_cell.length_c   1.000
_cell.angle_alpha   90.00
_cell.angle_beta   90.00
_cell.angle_gamma   90.00
#
_symmetry.space_group_name_H-M   'P 1'
#
loop_
_entity.id
_entity.type
_entity.pdbx_description
1 polymer ?
#
loop_
_entity_poly.entity_id
_entity_poly.type
_entity_poly.pdbx_seq_one_letter_code
_entity_poly.pdbx_strand_id
1 'polypeptide(L)'
;MTGRRSFWGWGLEKDEPTNEQRQETAARLSKRFGREVTAPPVPRIEDVTLRAPRTTPPASLREFTTSETYDRAWHSYGRSFRDVIRAVRGQFDNPPDVVAYPRTEAEVVATLEWCGEANLTAIPYGGGSSVVAGVEPPEGGRPSVSIDLSKLDQVLEIDATSRAARIQAGVLGPALEDQLRPHGFTLRHFPQSFEFSSLGGWIATRSGGHYATNHTHIDDFVESVRMVTPKGVWESRRLPGSGAGPSPDRMILGSEGTLGIITEAWMRIQGRPVFRASAGLTFDSWQAGYEAARHVVQ
;
A
#
# COMPACT_ATOMS: atom_id res chain seq x y z
N MET A 1 -2.37 -5.56 -12.75
CA MET A 1 -1.11 -5.00 -13.27
C MET A 1 -0.10 -6.11 -13.46
N THR A 2 0.42 -6.32 -14.67
CA THR A 2 1.42 -7.35 -14.96
C THR A 2 2.79 -6.68 -15.17
N GLY A 3 3.77 -7.06 -14.35
CA GLY A 3 5.15 -6.58 -14.44
C GLY A 3 5.83 -6.49 -13.09
N ARG A 4 7.16 -6.51 -13.12
CA ARG A 4 8.00 -6.36 -11.93
C ARG A 4 7.98 -4.91 -11.46
N ARG A 5 7.89 -4.69 -10.16
CA ARG A 5 7.89 -3.35 -9.54
C ARG A 5 9.29 -2.75 -9.59
N SER A 6 9.37 -1.44 -9.77
CA SER A 6 10.64 -0.74 -9.58
C SER A 6 11.08 -0.85 -8.12
N PHE A 7 12.29 -1.34 -7.89
CA PHE A 7 12.82 -1.48 -6.51
C PHE A 7 13.28 -0.14 -5.93
N TRP A 8 13.53 0.86 -6.78
CA TRP A 8 14.02 2.17 -6.36
C TRP A 8 13.00 3.31 -6.49
N GLY A 9 11.94 3.13 -7.29
CA GLY A 9 10.99 4.20 -7.60
C GLY A 9 9.53 3.78 -7.50
N TRP A 10 8.67 4.63 -8.03
CA TRP A 10 7.26 4.35 -8.24
C TRP A 10 7.06 3.59 -9.55
N GLY A 11 6.04 2.74 -9.61
CA GLY A 11 5.63 2.09 -10.84
C GLY A 11 6.28 0.74 -11.10
N LEU A 12 6.36 0.38 -12.37
CA LEU A 12 6.92 -0.88 -12.84
C LEU A 12 8.29 -0.62 -13.49
N GLU A 13 9.18 -1.61 -13.45
CA GLU A 13 10.51 -1.50 -14.10
C GLU A 13 10.42 -1.10 -15.58
N LYS A 14 9.43 -1.64 -16.32
CA LYS A 14 9.24 -1.32 -17.73
C LYS A 14 8.85 0.13 -18.01
N ASP A 15 8.34 0.83 -17.00
CA ASP A 15 7.86 2.21 -17.09
C ASP A 15 8.89 3.21 -16.53
N GLU A 16 10.05 2.71 -16.10
CA GLU A 16 11.14 3.56 -15.62
C GLU A 16 11.68 4.47 -16.73
N PRO A 17 12.03 5.73 -16.41
CA PRO A 17 12.56 6.64 -17.40
C PRO A 17 13.91 6.17 -17.92
N THR A 18 14.10 6.21 -19.24
CA THR A 18 15.38 5.90 -19.88
C THR A 18 16.45 6.92 -19.50
N ASN A 19 17.72 6.58 -19.71
CA ASN A 19 18.81 7.52 -19.48
C ASN A 19 18.65 8.80 -20.33
N GLU A 20 18.20 8.68 -21.59
CA GLU A 20 17.95 9.81 -22.49
C GLU A 20 16.88 10.74 -21.91
N GLN A 21 15.72 10.21 -21.53
CA GLN A 21 14.62 10.98 -20.93
C GLN A 21 15.05 11.70 -19.64
N ARG A 22 15.93 11.09 -18.88
CA ARG A 22 16.46 11.67 -17.64
C ARG A 22 17.45 12.80 -17.92
N GLN A 23 18.34 12.61 -18.92
CA GLN A 23 19.28 13.67 -19.35
C GLN A 23 18.54 14.86 -19.95
N GLU A 24 17.51 14.63 -20.80
CA GLU A 24 16.66 15.70 -21.32
C GLU A 24 15.95 16.47 -20.17
N THR A 25 15.44 15.73 -19.18
CA THR A 25 14.80 16.36 -18.01
C THR A 25 15.80 17.19 -17.22
N ALA A 26 17.01 16.68 -16.99
CA ALA A 26 18.08 17.39 -16.31
C ALA A 26 18.48 18.68 -17.05
N ALA A 27 18.62 18.62 -18.38
CA ALA A 27 18.91 19.78 -19.20
C ALA A 27 17.80 20.85 -19.14
N ARG A 28 16.53 20.42 -19.21
CA ARG A 28 15.38 21.32 -19.06
C ARG A 28 15.34 21.98 -17.68
N LEU A 29 15.62 21.23 -16.62
CA LEU A 29 15.69 21.76 -15.25
C LEU A 29 16.87 22.70 -15.07
N SER A 30 18.04 22.41 -15.66
CA SER A 30 19.21 23.27 -15.66
C SER A 30 18.87 24.65 -16.24
N LYS A 31 18.22 24.67 -17.42
CA LYS A 31 17.74 25.89 -18.06
C LYS A 31 16.73 26.66 -17.18
N ARG A 32 15.79 25.95 -16.56
CA ARG A 32 14.75 26.57 -15.74
C ARG A 32 15.30 27.20 -14.46
N PHE A 33 16.28 26.55 -13.84
CA PHE A 33 16.84 27.00 -12.55
C PHE A 33 18.10 27.84 -12.68
N GLY A 34 18.62 28.04 -13.89
CA GLY A 34 19.86 28.79 -14.13
C GLY A 34 21.11 28.18 -13.48
N ARG A 35 21.09 26.85 -13.21
CA ARG A 35 22.20 26.11 -12.64
C ARG A 35 22.27 24.71 -13.21
N GLU A 36 23.44 24.11 -13.18
CA GLU A 36 23.60 22.72 -13.61
C GLU A 36 22.80 21.76 -12.74
N VAL A 37 22.00 20.91 -13.40
CA VAL A 37 21.27 19.78 -12.81
C VAL A 37 21.74 18.54 -13.53
N THR A 38 22.25 17.56 -12.80
CA THR A 38 22.71 16.27 -13.32
C THR A 38 21.70 15.18 -12.98
N ALA A 39 21.53 14.22 -13.90
CA ALA A 39 20.76 13.01 -13.63
C ALA A 39 21.73 11.91 -13.20
N PRO A 40 21.61 11.36 -11.98
CA PRO A 40 22.42 10.22 -11.57
C PRO A 40 22.08 8.98 -12.42
N PRO A 41 22.97 7.99 -12.58
CA PRO A 41 22.64 6.76 -13.29
C PRO A 41 21.44 6.04 -12.64
N VAL A 42 20.67 5.30 -13.43
CA VAL A 42 19.62 4.43 -12.91
C VAL A 42 20.28 3.28 -12.15
N PRO A 43 19.88 3.00 -10.91
CA PRO A 43 20.43 1.87 -10.18
C PRO A 43 19.99 0.56 -10.83
N ARG A 44 20.90 -0.40 -10.91
CA ARG A 44 20.62 -1.76 -11.36
C ARG A 44 20.63 -2.69 -10.17
N ILE A 45 19.73 -3.65 -10.15
CA ILE A 45 19.63 -4.56 -9.00
C ILE A 45 20.90 -5.40 -8.82
N GLU A 46 21.63 -5.68 -9.90
CA GLU A 46 22.88 -6.41 -9.89
C GLU A 46 24.02 -5.64 -9.19
N ASP A 47 23.91 -4.32 -9.12
CA ASP A 47 24.90 -3.45 -8.46
C ASP A 47 24.56 -3.21 -6.97
N VAL A 48 23.39 -3.69 -6.52
CA VAL A 48 22.96 -3.53 -5.13
C VAL A 48 23.59 -4.60 -4.25
N THR A 49 24.37 -4.16 -3.27
CA THR A 49 24.94 -5.04 -2.24
C THR A 49 24.18 -4.87 -0.94
N LEU A 50 23.56 -5.96 -0.45
CA LEU A 50 22.87 -5.98 0.82
C LEU A 50 23.68 -6.78 1.85
N ARG A 51 23.53 -6.42 3.13
CA ARG A 51 24.04 -7.29 4.21
C ARG A 51 23.41 -8.68 4.10
N ALA A 52 24.14 -9.70 4.53
CA ALA A 52 23.62 -11.06 4.61
C ALA A 52 22.38 -11.13 5.52
N PRO A 53 21.38 -11.98 5.21
CA PRO A 53 20.27 -12.26 6.12
C PRO A 53 20.77 -12.79 7.47
N ARG A 54 20.20 -12.30 8.56
CA ARG A 54 20.54 -12.70 9.94
C ARG A 54 19.67 -13.84 10.47
N THR A 55 18.69 -14.26 9.68
CA THR A 55 17.78 -15.38 10.00
C THR A 55 17.44 -16.18 8.76
N THR A 56 17.01 -17.42 8.97
CA THR A 56 16.61 -18.34 7.89
C THR A 56 15.22 -18.90 8.22
N PRO A 57 14.26 -18.88 7.27
CA PRO A 57 12.94 -19.43 7.51
C PRO A 57 12.99 -20.95 7.72
N PRO A 58 12.14 -21.50 8.61
CA PRO A 58 11.98 -22.94 8.78
C PRO A 58 11.48 -23.58 7.48
N ALA A 59 11.70 -24.90 7.35
CA ALA A 59 11.36 -25.63 6.12
C ALA A 59 9.88 -25.47 5.70
N SER A 60 8.98 -25.38 6.69
CA SER A 60 7.53 -25.20 6.46
C SER A 60 7.14 -23.87 5.80
N LEU A 61 7.98 -22.83 5.88
CA LEU A 61 7.70 -21.51 5.32
C LEU A 61 8.47 -21.21 4.04
N ARG A 62 9.41 -22.07 3.63
CA ARG A 62 10.31 -21.82 2.50
C ARG A 62 9.59 -21.63 1.17
N GLU A 63 8.43 -22.24 0.98
CA GLU A 63 7.69 -22.20 -0.29
C GLU A 63 7.21 -20.78 -0.63
N PHE A 64 6.94 -19.97 0.39
CA PHE A 64 6.43 -18.61 0.21
C PHE A 64 7.31 -17.54 0.85
N THR A 65 8.59 -17.86 1.14
CA THR A 65 9.56 -16.89 1.66
C THR A 65 10.78 -16.81 0.76
N THR A 66 11.42 -15.65 0.75
CA THR A 66 12.63 -15.40 -0.03
C THR A 66 13.61 -14.50 0.73
N SER A 67 14.88 -14.61 0.41
CA SER A 67 15.95 -13.70 0.85
C SER A 67 16.72 -13.13 -0.34
N GLU A 68 16.14 -13.17 -1.53
CA GLU A 68 16.73 -12.63 -2.75
C GLU A 68 16.95 -11.12 -2.67
N THR A 69 18.01 -10.65 -3.30
CA THR A 69 18.43 -9.25 -3.26
C THR A 69 17.32 -8.30 -3.69
N TYR A 70 16.62 -8.64 -4.78
CA TYR A 70 15.54 -7.79 -5.28
C TYR A 70 14.41 -7.64 -4.27
N ASP A 71 13.91 -8.75 -3.73
CA ASP A 71 12.79 -8.72 -2.80
C ASP A 71 13.14 -7.92 -1.54
N ARG A 72 14.33 -8.15 -1.00
CA ARG A 72 14.82 -7.43 0.17
C ARG A 72 15.05 -5.95 -0.10
N ALA A 73 15.60 -5.57 -1.26
CA ALA A 73 15.77 -4.17 -1.64
C ALA A 73 14.42 -3.47 -1.83
N TRP A 74 13.49 -4.11 -2.52
CA TRP A 74 12.15 -3.56 -2.75
C TRP A 74 11.36 -3.34 -1.45
N HIS A 75 11.54 -4.21 -0.46
CA HIS A 75 10.86 -4.12 0.85
C HIS A 75 11.66 -3.32 1.91
N SER A 76 12.78 -2.71 1.54
CA SER A 76 13.57 -1.91 2.48
C SER A 76 12.92 -0.59 2.85
N TYR A 77 12.15 -0.02 1.94
CA TYR A 77 11.62 1.34 2.06
C TYR A 77 10.17 1.43 1.61
N GLY A 78 9.50 2.52 2.06
CA GLY A 78 8.29 3.02 1.43
C GLY A 78 8.61 3.78 0.13
N ARG A 79 7.82 4.84 -0.15
CA ARG A 79 7.95 5.62 -1.39
C ARG A 79 7.90 7.12 -1.13
N SER A 80 8.42 7.57 0.03
CA SER A 80 8.65 8.98 0.26
C SER A 80 9.77 9.50 -0.68
N PHE A 81 9.85 10.81 -0.85
CA PHE A 81 10.94 11.41 -1.60
C PHE A 81 12.33 11.00 -1.05
N ARG A 82 12.45 10.93 0.27
CA ARG A 82 13.68 10.45 0.94
C ARG A 82 13.99 9.00 0.57
N ASP A 83 12.98 8.14 0.54
CA ASP A 83 13.15 6.72 0.24
C ASP A 83 13.63 6.51 -1.20
N VAL A 84 13.00 7.21 -2.14
CA VAL A 84 13.40 7.19 -3.56
C VAL A 84 14.84 7.68 -3.73
N ILE A 85 15.24 8.75 -3.04
CA ILE A 85 16.62 9.27 -3.12
C ILE A 85 17.63 8.24 -2.58
N ARG A 86 17.34 7.60 -1.44
CA ARG A 86 18.22 6.56 -0.89
C ARG A 86 18.34 5.38 -1.86
N ALA A 87 17.23 4.91 -2.38
CA ALA A 87 17.21 3.78 -3.31
C ALA A 87 17.93 4.08 -4.63
N VAL A 88 17.73 5.26 -5.23
CA VAL A 88 18.46 5.72 -6.43
C VAL A 88 19.97 5.80 -6.19
N ARG A 89 20.39 6.08 -4.96
CA ARG A 89 21.82 6.10 -4.56
C ARG A 89 22.36 4.73 -4.19
N GLY A 90 21.57 3.66 -4.28
CA GLY A 90 21.96 2.31 -3.87
C GLY A 90 22.15 2.13 -2.35
N GLN A 91 21.58 3.03 -1.55
CA GLN A 91 21.69 3.02 -0.10
C GLN A 91 20.60 2.13 0.49
N PHE A 92 20.93 0.89 0.82
CA PHE A 92 20.04 -0.08 1.45
C PHE A 92 20.68 -0.61 2.74
N ASP A 93 20.86 0.28 3.70
CA ASP A 93 21.64 0.02 4.92
C ASP A 93 20.93 -1.00 5.84
N ASN A 94 19.59 -1.00 5.85
CA ASN A 94 18.80 -1.84 6.72
C ASN A 94 17.67 -2.59 5.98
N PRO A 95 18.00 -3.51 5.04
CA PRO A 95 16.98 -4.30 4.36
C PRO A 95 16.35 -5.33 5.31
N PRO A 96 15.10 -5.79 5.08
CA PRO A 96 14.56 -6.93 5.80
C PRO A 96 15.44 -8.16 5.58
N ASP A 97 15.46 -9.08 6.53
CA ASP A 97 16.25 -10.30 6.43
C ASP A 97 15.58 -11.32 5.51
N VAL A 98 14.24 -11.40 5.59
CA VAL A 98 13.39 -12.30 4.81
C VAL A 98 12.14 -11.53 4.37
N VAL A 99 11.64 -11.87 3.18
CA VAL A 99 10.33 -11.44 2.70
C VAL A 99 9.44 -12.68 2.61
N ALA A 100 8.24 -12.60 3.18
CA ALA A 100 7.21 -13.63 3.10
C ALA A 100 6.06 -13.15 2.21
N TYR A 101 5.57 -14.03 1.33
CA TYR A 101 4.43 -13.80 0.43
C TYR A 101 3.30 -14.82 0.75
N PRO A 102 2.64 -14.72 1.92
CA PRO A 102 1.58 -15.65 2.30
C PRO A 102 0.41 -15.60 1.30
N ARG A 103 -0.09 -16.78 0.96
CA ARG A 103 -1.23 -16.98 0.05
C ARG A 103 -2.55 -17.23 0.78
N THR A 104 -2.44 -17.53 2.07
CA THR A 104 -3.58 -17.82 2.96
C THR A 104 -3.38 -17.16 4.32
N GLU A 105 -4.47 -16.95 5.06
CA GLU A 105 -4.39 -16.48 6.44
C GLU A 105 -3.60 -17.43 7.34
N ALA A 106 -3.69 -18.73 7.12
CA ALA A 106 -2.91 -19.72 7.86
C ALA A 106 -1.40 -19.53 7.67
N GLU A 107 -0.95 -19.14 6.46
CA GLU A 107 0.44 -18.82 6.20
C GLU A 107 0.87 -17.50 6.87
N VAL A 108 -0.06 -16.53 7.04
CA VAL A 108 0.20 -15.31 7.84
C VAL A 108 0.37 -15.68 9.30
N VAL A 109 -0.51 -16.53 9.85
CA VAL A 109 -0.42 -17.04 11.25
C VAL A 109 0.93 -17.72 11.46
N ALA A 110 1.28 -18.69 10.61
CA ALA A 110 2.53 -19.43 10.73
C ALA A 110 3.77 -18.51 10.65
N THR A 111 3.72 -17.46 9.83
CA THR A 111 4.80 -16.47 9.73
C THR A 111 4.92 -15.66 11.02
N LEU A 112 3.80 -15.21 11.61
CA LEU A 112 3.81 -14.48 12.88
C LEU A 112 4.26 -15.35 14.05
N GLU A 113 3.84 -16.63 14.12
CA GLU A 113 4.30 -17.58 15.11
C GLU A 113 5.82 -17.75 15.05
N TRP A 114 6.36 -17.98 13.85
CA TRP A 114 7.82 -18.03 13.65
C TRP A 114 8.51 -16.73 14.10
N CYS A 115 7.95 -15.57 13.75
CA CYS A 115 8.51 -14.29 14.21
C CYS A 115 8.53 -14.19 15.74
N GLY A 116 7.48 -14.65 16.40
CA GLY A 116 7.39 -14.70 17.87
C GLY A 116 8.41 -15.65 18.49
N GLU A 117 8.49 -16.90 18.00
CA GLU A 117 9.40 -17.93 18.49
C GLU A 117 10.88 -17.58 18.29
N ALA A 118 11.22 -17.04 17.13
CA ALA A 118 12.58 -16.66 16.76
C ALA A 118 12.96 -15.22 17.18
N ASN A 119 12.08 -14.52 17.89
CA ASN A 119 12.28 -13.15 18.34
C ASN A 119 12.62 -12.18 17.18
N LEU A 120 11.87 -12.28 16.09
CA LEU A 120 12.02 -11.43 14.89
C LEU A 120 11.05 -10.24 14.93
N THR A 121 11.37 -9.22 14.16
CA THR A 121 10.46 -8.10 13.89
C THR A 121 9.58 -8.44 12.68
N ALA A 122 8.28 -8.54 12.87
CA ALA A 122 7.30 -8.69 11.79
C ALA A 122 6.88 -7.32 11.26
N ILE A 123 6.95 -7.11 9.95
CA ILE A 123 6.60 -5.85 9.29
C ILE A 123 5.50 -6.14 8.26
N PRO A 124 4.25 -5.74 8.53
CA PRO A 124 3.18 -5.85 7.53
C PRO A 124 3.50 -4.99 6.30
N TYR A 125 3.31 -5.56 5.12
CA TYR A 125 3.57 -4.89 3.86
C TYR A 125 2.39 -5.10 2.89
N GLY A 126 1.85 -4.01 2.37
CA GLY A 126 0.81 -4.03 1.36
C GLY A 126 1.38 -3.64 -0.01
N GLY A 127 1.04 -2.46 -0.52
CA GLY A 127 1.61 -1.94 -1.76
C GLY A 127 2.98 -1.26 -1.62
N GLY A 128 3.52 -1.12 -0.41
CA GLY A 128 4.79 -0.45 -0.16
C GLY A 128 4.77 1.07 -0.39
N SER A 129 3.59 1.67 -0.47
CA SER A 129 3.41 3.09 -0.80
C SER A 129 3.52 4.04 0.40
N SER A 130 3.95 3.56 1.56
CA SER A 130 4.16 4.37 2.76
C SER A 130 5.11 5.55 2.47
N VAL A 131 4.76 6.73 2.98
CA VAL A 131 5.60 7.94 2.91
C VAL A 131 6.07 8.41 4.29
N VAL A 132 5.81 7.58 5.32
CA VAL A 132 6.14 7.86 6.73
C VAL A 132 7.07 6.79 7.34
N ALA A 133 7.77 6.05 6.47
CA ALA A 133 8.67 4.93 6.84
C ALA A 133 7.99 3.77 7.58
N GLY A 134 6.66 3.61 7.47
CA GLY A 134 5.89 2.58 8.19
C GLY A 134 6.23 1.13 7.79
N VAL A 135 6.94 0.91 6.69
CA VAL A 135 7.38 -0.40 6.20
C VAL A 135 8.89 -0.61 6.30
N GLU A 136 9.62 0.38 6.80
CA GLU A 136 11.09 0.30 6.94
C GLU A 136 11.46 -0.51 8.18
N PRO A 137 12.38 -1.49 8.08
CA PRO A 137 12.88 -2.21 9.25
C PRO A 137 13.52 -1.26 10.27
N PRO A 138 13.30 -1.45 11.59
CA PRO A 138 13.90 -0.61 12.62
C PRO A 138 15.43 -0.66 12.57
N GLU A 139 16.08 0.49 12.61
CA GLU A 139 17.53 0.60 12.64
C GLU A 139 18.11 -0.03 13.93
N GLY A 140 19.18 -0.81 13.81
CA GLY A 140 19.78 -1.51 14.94
C GLY A 140 18.91 -2.60 15.58
N GLY A 141 17.75 -2.89 14.98
CA GLY A 141 16.77 -3.83 15.49
C GLY A 141 17.13 -5.32 15.31
N ARG A 142 16.26 -6.16 15.83
CA ARG A 142 16.26 -7.61 15.63
C ARG A 142 16.20 -7.96 14.14
N PRO A 143 16.53 -9.19 13.73
CA PRO A 143 16.25 -9.65 12.38
C PRO A 143 14.76 -9.44 12.05
N SER A 144 14.45 -9.10 10.80
CA SER A 144 13.11 -8.69 10.40
C SER A 144 12.57 -9.48 9.21
N VAL A 145 11.27 -9.69 9.24
CA VAL A 145 10.50 -10.32 8.16
C VAL A 145 9.48 -9.31 7.64
N SER A 146 9.59 -8.96 6.37
CA SER A 146 8.54 -8.21 5.67
C SER A 146 7.48 -9.19 5.19
N ILE A 147 6.22 -8.97 5.56
CA ILE A 147 5.10 -9.88 5.26
C ILE A 147 4.22 -9.21 4.22
N ASP A 148 4.48 -9.54 2.96
CA ASP A 148 3.80 -8.97 1.78
C ASP A 148 2.49 -9.70 1.50
N LEU A 149 1.38 -8.98 1.62
CA LEU A 149 0.04 -9.53 1.47
C LEU A 149 -0.46 -9.56 0.02
N SER A 150 0.38 -9.27 -0.96
CA SER A 150 -0.02 -9.16 -2.37
C SER A 150 -0.66 -10.43 -2.98
N LYS A 151 -0.53 -11.59 -2.31
CA LYS A 151 -1.18 -12.84 -2.69
C LYS A 151 -2.58 -13.04 -2.08
N LEU A 152 -2.97 -12.19 -1.14
CA LEU A 152 -4.31 -12.12 -0.59
C LEU A 152 -5.07 -11.00 -1.33
N ASP A 153 -5.47 -11.23 -2.58
CA ASP A 153 -5.89 -10.21 -3.53
C ASP A 153 -7.31 -10.39 -4.10
N GLN A 154 -8.14 -11.22 -3.46
CA GLN A 154 -9.46 -11.58 -3.97
C GLN A 154 -10.61 -10.82 -3.29
N VAL A 155 -11.64 -10.51 -4.07
CA VAL A 155 -12.99 -10.23 -3.58
C VAL A 155 -13.66 -11.56 -3.29
N LEU A 156 -13.83 -11.90 -2.02
CA LEU A 156 -14.29 -13.22 -1.58
C LEU A 156 -15.80 -13.38 -1.66
N GLU A 157 -16.53 -12.29 -1.40
CA GLU A 157 -17.99 -12.30 -1.32
C GLU A 157 -18.56 -10.92 -1.65
N ILE A 158 -19.71 -10.88 -2.31
CA ILE A 158 -20.47 -9.67 -2.61
C ILE A 158 -21.90 -9.84 -2.09
N ASP A 159 -22.25 -9.07 -1.07
CA ASP A 159 -23.62 -8.93 -0.58
C ASP A 159 -24.29 -7.74 -1.29
N ALA A 160 -24.96 -8.04 -2.38
CA ALA A 160 -25.63 -7.02 -3.20
C ALA A 160 -26.82 -6.35 -2.47
N THR A 161 -27.45 -7.07 -1.53
CA THR A 161 -28.58 -6.53 -0.75
C THR A 161 -28.12 -5.46 0.22
N SER A 162 -27.08 -5.75 0.99
CA SER A 162 -26.51 -4.80 1.95
C SER A 162 -25.49 -3.86 1.30
N ARG A 163 -25.15 -4.06 0.03
CA ARG A 163 -24.11 -3.32 -0.71
C ARG A 163 -22.78 -3.34 0.01
N ALA A 164 -22.32 -4.52 0.31
CA ALA A 164 -21.01 -4.74 0.92
C ALA A 164 -20.26 -5.88 0.24
N ALA A 165 -18.94 -5.88 0.37
CA ALA A 165 -18.10 -6.95 -0.13
C ALA A 165 -17.03 -7.34 0.89
N ARG A 166 -16.76 -8.64 1.03
CA ARG A 166 -15.64 -9.18 1.81
C ARG A 166 -14.44 -9.29 0.89
N ILE A 167 -13.39 -8.58 1.24
CA ILE A 167 -12.26 -8.34 0.36
C ILE A 167 -10.96 -8.61 1.11
N GLN A 168 -10.04 -9.31 0.48
CA GLN A 168 -8.71 -9.56 1.02
C GLN A 168 -7.85 -8.29 1.02
N ALA A 169 -7.02 -8.16 2.05
CA ALA A 169 -6.31 -6.93 2.36
C ALA A 169 -5.17 -6.56 1.40
N GLY A 170 -4.63 -7.55 0.67
CA GLY A 170 -3.52 -7.33 -0.28
C GLY A 170 -3.96 -6.84 -1.65
N VAL A 171 -5.27 -6.82 -1.95
CA VAL A 171 -5.75 -6.40 -3.28
C VAL A 171 -5.40 -4.94 -3.53
N LEU A 172 -4.84 -4.65 -4.71
CA LEU A 172 -4.55 -3.28 -5.16
C LEU A 172 -5.79 -2.64 -5.78
N GLY A 173 -5.85 -1.31 -5.74
CA GLY A 173 -7.00 -0.54 -6.20
C GLY A 173 -7.55 -0.95 -7.57
N PRO A 174 -6.76 -0.99 -8.65
CA PRO A 174 -7.26 -1.40 -9.97
C PRO A 174 -7.83 -2.81 -9.99
N ALA A 175 -7.14 -3.78 -9.35
CA ALA A 175 -7.59 -5.17 -9.31
C ALA A 175 -8.89 -5.33 -8.50
N LEU A 176 -9.05 -4.56 -7.42
CA LEU A 176 -10.26 -4.50 -6.62
C LEU A 176 -11.45 -3.99 -7.46
N GLU A 177 -11.27 -2.86 -8.13
CA GLU A 177 -12.30 -2.28 -8.99
C GLU A 177 -12.65 -3.18 -10.18
N ASP A 178 -11.67 -3.88 -10.76
CA ASP A 178 -11.88 -4.83 -11.85
C ASP A 178 -12.70 -6.04 -11.41
N GLN A 179 -12.52 -6.51 -10.18
CA GLN A 179 -13.31 -7.61 -9.61
C GLN A 179 -14.76 -7.19 -9.24
N LEU A 180 -14.97 -5.94 -8.80
CA LEU A 180 -16.32 -5.43 -8.49
C LEU A 180 -17.13 -5.06 -9.74
N ARG A 181 -16.45 -4.62 -10.80
CA ARG A 181 -17.07 -4.10 -12.03
C ARG A 181 -18.09 -5.03 -12.70
N PRO A 182 -17.82 -6.33 -12.88
CA PRO A 182 -18.78 -7.26 -13.50
C PRO A 182 -20.08 -7.40 -12.72
N HIS A 183 -20.07 -7.09 -11.42
CA HIS A 183 -21.23 -7.13 -10.53
C HIS A 183 -21.98 -5.78 -10.45
N GLY A 184 -21.54 -4.76 -11.22
CA GLY A 184 -22.14 -3.45 -11.23
C GLY A 184 -21.76 -2.57 -10.03
N PHE A 185 -20.73 -2.94 -9.28
CA PHE A 185 -20.29 -2.21 -8.07
C PHE A 185 -18.91 -1.55 -8.21
N THR A 186 -18.62 -0.66 -7.28
CA THR A 186 -17.35 0.03 -7.09
C THR A 186 -17.16 0.32 -5.60
N LEU A 187 -15.94 0.26 -5.10
CA LEU A 187 -15.60 0.76 -3.76
C LEU A 187 -15.57 2.29 -3.76
N ARG A 188 -15.08 2.88 -4.84
CA ARG A 188 -14.98 4.33 -5.03
C ARG A 188 -14.05 5.04 -4.04
N HIS A 189 -13.05 4.36 -3.56
CA HIS A 189 -11.96 4.94 -2.76
C HIS A 189 -10.72 5.05 -3.64
N PHE A 190 -10.29 6.28 -3.94
CA PHE A 190 -9.20 6.57 -4.86
C PHE A 190 -8.12 7.42 -4.17
N PRO A 191 -7.26 6.84 -3.34
CA PRO A 191 -6.10 7.55 -2.80
C PRO A 191 -5.11 7.90 -3.91
N GLN A 192 -4.21 8.83 -3.68
CA GLN A 192 -3.21 9.24 -4.67
C GLN A 192 -2.36 8.06 -5.17
N SER A 193 -2.07 7.10 -4.30
CA SER A 193 -1.34 5.86 -4.60
C SER A 193 -2.22 4.71 -5.08
N PHE A 194 -3.45 4.96 -5.55
CA PHE A 194 -4.47 3.95 -5.88
C PHE A 194 -3.94 2.74 -6.65
N GLU A 195 -3.10 2.98 -7.65
CA GLU A 195 -2.56 1.91 -8.51
C GLU A 195 -1.57 0.99 -7.78
N PHE A 196 -0.96 1.48 -6.69
CA PHE A 196 0.17 0.82 -6.02
C PHE A 196 -0.05 0.60 -4.53
N SER A 197 -1.23 0.88 -4.01
CA SER A 197 -1.58 0.68 -2.61
C SER A 197 -2.69 -0.35 -2.46
N SER A 198 -2.69 -1.05 -1.33
CA SER A 198 -3.62 -2.14 -1.05
C SER A 198 -4.72 -1.73 -0.09
N LEU A 199 -5.84 -2.47 -0.12
CA LEU A 199 -6.96 -2.26 0.80
C LEU A 199 -6.53 -2.26 2.27
N GLY A 200 -5.76 -3.27 2.69
CA GLY A 200 -5.27 -3.35 4.07
C GLY A 200 -4.37 -2.17 4.45
N GLY A 201 -3.56 -1.69 3.49
CA GLY A 201 -2.78 -0.46 3.66
C GLY A 201 -3.66 0.76 3.85
N TRP A 202 -4.75 0.90 3.09
CA TRP A 202 -5.69 2.01 3.27
C TRP A 202 -6.34 2.01 4.66
N ILE A 203 -6.74 0.84 5.14
CA ILE A 203 -7.33 0.68 6.47
C ILE A 203 -6.29 0.98 7.55
N ALA A 204 -5.09 0.40 7.44
CA ALA A 204 -4.01 0.56 8.41
C ALA A 204 -3.52 2.01 8.53
N THR A 205 -3.50 2.76 7.43
CA THR A 205 -3.05 4.16 7.42
C THR A 205 -4.19 5.17 7.54
N ARG A 206 -5.43 4.71 7.61
CA ARG A 206 -6.62 5.56 7.66
C ARG A 206 -6.71 6.52 6.50
N SER A 207 -6.52 6.00 5.29
CA SER A 207 -6.32 6.77 4.08
C SER A 207 -7.54 7.60 3.67
N GLY A 208 -7.28 8.82 3.18
CA GLY A 208 -8.27 9.64 2.47
C GLY A 208 -8.12 9.48 0.96
N GLY A 209 -9.24 9.49 0.23
CA GLY A 209 -9.23 9.48 -1.23
C GLY A 209 -9.31 10.88 -1.83
N HIS A 210 -9.17 11.01 -3.15
CA HIS A 210 -9.31 12.28 -3.87
C HIS A 210 -10.72 12.90 -3.74
N TYR A 211 -11.71 12.07 -3.42
CA TYR A 211 -13.09 12.52 -3.20
C TYR A 211 -13.46 12.63 -1.71
N ALA A 212 -12.45 12.69 -0.82
CA ALA A 212 -12.64 12.68 0.63
C ALA A 212 -13.26 13.97 1.22
N THR A 213 -13.60 14.94 0.39
CA THR A 213 -14.23 16.20 0.82
C THR A 213 -15.65 16.02 1.33
N ASN A 214 -16.34 14.93 1.02
CA ASN A 214 -17.72 14.69 1.46
C ASN A 214 -17.93 13.32 2.12
N HIS A 215 -17.61 12.20 1.47
CA HIS A 215 -18.04 10.86 1.94
C HIS A 215 -17.01 9.76 1.75
N THR A 216 -15.73 10.03 1.68
CA THR A 216 -14.81 9.04 1.14
C THR A 216 -13.52 8.84 1.93
N HIS A 217 -13.59 9.02 3.24
CA HIS A 217 -12.57 8.50 4.13
C HIS A 217 -12.74 6.98 4.24
N ILE A 218 -11.66 6.23 4.29
CA ILE A 218 -11.74 4.76 4.39
C ILE A 218 -12.58 4.30 5.58
N ASP A 219 -12.62 5.08 6.65
CA ASP A 219 -13.43 4.85 7.85
C ASP A 219 -14.92 4.66 7.56
N ASP A 220 -15.43 5.34 6.54
CA ASP A 220 -16.84 5.32 6.17
C ASP A 220 -17.21 4.07 5.37
N PHE A 221 -16.22 3.39 4.83
CA PHE A 221 -16.41 2.17 4.04
C PHE A 221 -16.21 0.89 4.83
N VAL A 222 -15.48 0.91 5.93
CA VAL A 222 -15.22 -0.30 6.73
C VAL A 222 -16.43 -0.69 7.55
N GLU A 223 -16.97 -1.89 7.31
CA GLU A 223 -18.05 -2.48 8.12
C GLU A 223 -17.53 -3.46 9.17
N SER A 224 -16.47 -4.22 8.85
CA SER A 224 -15.74 -5.04 9.81
C SER A 224 -14.33 -5.35 9.29
N VAL A 225 -13.44 -5.73 10.20
CA VAL A 225 -12.05 -6.08 9.90
C VAL A 225 -11.72 -7.44 10.49
N ARG A 226 -10.95 -8.22 9.74
CA ARG A 226 -10.34 -9.46 10.20
C ARG A 226 -8.82 -9.32 10.14
N MET A 227 -8.12 -9.67 11.21
CA MET A 227 -6.67 -9.58 11.29
C MET A 227 -6.05 -10.71 12.12
N VAL A 228 -4.79 -11.01 11.82
CA VAL A 228 -3.96 -11.91 12.60
C VAL A 228 -3.13 -11.08 13.59
N THR A 229 -3.22 -11.43 14.87
CA THR A 229 -2.47 -10.78 15.95
C THR A 229 -1.56 -11.77 16.64
N PRO A 230 -0.58 -11.35 17.46
CA PRO A 230 0.21 -12.26 18.29
C PRO A 230 -0.59 -13.09 19.30
N LYS A 231 -1.88 -12.78 19.51
CA LYS A 231 -2.81 -13.51 20.39
C LYS A 231 -3.80 -14.40 19.65
N GLY A 232 -3.70 -14.45 18.32
CA GLY A 232 -4.59 -15.21 17.45
C GLY A 232 -5.36 -14.33 16.48
N VAL A 233 -6.27 -14.95 15.76
CA VAL A 233 -7.14 -14.25 14.82
C VAL A 233 -8.16 -13.43 15.57
N TRP A 234 -8.30 -12.18 15.17
CA TRP A 234 -9.30 -11.25 15.68
C TRP A 234 -10.21 -10.81 14.52
N GLU A 235 -11.51 -10.78 14.77
CA GLU A 235 -12.51 -10.34 13.81
C GLU A 235 -13.58 -9.51 14.49
N SER A 236 -13.88 -8.34 13.95
CA SER A 236 -15.00 -7.56 14.42
C SER A 236 -16.33 -8.03 13.81
N ARG A 237 -17.42 -7.71 14.50
CA ARG A 237 -18.76 -8.07 14.02
C ARG A 237 -19.18 -7.13 12.90
N ARG A 238 -19.66 -7.68 11.79
CA ARG A 238 -20.34 -6.91 10.75
C ARG A 238 -21.74 -6.52 11.26
N LEU A 239 -21.84 -5.36 11.86
CA LEU A 239 -23.09 -4.81 12.40
C LEU A 239 -23.35 -3.42 11.82
N PRO A 240 -24.62 -2.99 11.74
CA PRO A 240 -24.95 -1.58 11.55
C PRO A 240 -24.26 -0.71 12.61
N GLY A 241 -24.06 0.58 12.33
CA GLY A 241 -23.46 1.51 13.26
C GLY A 241 -24.09 1.39 14.64
N SER A 242 -23.27 1.25 15.69
CA SER A 242 -23.71 1.05 17.07
C SER A 242 -23.27 2.21 17.94
N GLY A 243 -24.15 2.68 18.84
CA GLY A 243 -23.84 3.63 19.90
C GLY A 243 -23.29 2.97 21.19
N ALA A 244 -23.08 1.65 21.20
CA ALA A 244 -22.66 0.89 22.37
C ALA A 244 -21.14 0.92 22.58
N GLY A 245 -20.63 1.98 23.17
CA GLY A 245 -19.23 2.11 23.58
C GLY A 245 -18.23 2.35 22.43
N PRO A 246 -16.93 2.28 22.72
CA PRO A 246 -15.89 2.42 21.70
C PRO A 246 -15.94 1.30 20.67
N SER A 247 -15.87 1.65 19.39
CA SER A 247 -15.78 0.66 18.30
C SER A 247 -14.37 0.06 18.22
N PRO A 248 -14.22 -1.28 18.32
CA PRO A 248 -12.93 -1.93 18.14
C PRO A 248 -12.31 -1.66 16.77
N ASP A 249 -13.13 -1.52 15.73
CA ASP A 249 -12.66 -1.21 14.38
C ASP A 249 -11.90 0.11 14.33
N ARG A 250 -12.38 1.11 15.10
CA ARG A 250 -11.73 2.43 15.17
C ARG A 250 -10.33 2.39 15.79
N MET A 251 -10.00 1.35 16.56
CA MET A 251 -8.64 1.13 17.06
C MET A 251 -7.69 0.62 15.95
N ILE A 252 -8.23 -0.16 15.01
CA ILE A 252 -7.45 -0.77 13.94
C ILE A 252 -7.23 0.22 12.79
N LEU A 253 -8.24 1.02 12.48
CA LEU A 253 -8.15 2.09 11.50
C LEU A 253 -7.08 3.10 11.92
N GLY A 254 -6.01 3.20 11.14
CA GLY A 254 -4.88 4.06 11.46
C GLY A 254 -3.86 3.48 12.45
N SER A 255 -3.92 2.17 12.74
CA SER A 255 -2.95 1.50 13.62
C SER A 255 -1.58 1.26 13.00
N GLU A 256 -1.41 1.52 11.70
CA GLU A 256 -0.15 1.37 10.95
C GLU A 256 0.48 -0.03 11.09
N GLY A 257 -0.36 -1.07 11.28
CA GLY A 257 0.10 -2.45 11.46
C GLY A 257 0.65 -2.79 12.85
N THR A 258 0.57 -1.89 13.83
CA THR A 258 1.13 -2.11 15.18
C THR A 258 0.33 -3.10 16.02
N LEU A 259 -0.93 -3.32 15.69
CA LEU A 259 -1.82 -4.23 16.44
C LEU A 259 -1.89 -5.64 15.82
N GLY A 260 -1.54 -5.78 14.55
CA GLY A 260 -1.62 -7.04 13.82
C GLY A 260 -1.61 -6.83 12.31
N ILE A 261 -1.82 -7.91 11.58
CA ILE A 261 -1.84 -7.95 10.12
C ILE A 261 -3.28 -8.11 9.65
N ILE A 262 -3.82 -7.09 8.99
CA ILE A 262 -5.17 -7.14 8.41
C ILE A 262 -5.14 -8.11 7.23
N THR A 263 -6.00 -9.13 7.26
CA THR A 263 -6.11 -10.15 6.20
C THR A 263 -7.33 -9.95 5.33
N GLU A 264 -8.44 -9.48 5.89
CA GLU A 264 -9.71 -9.24 5.19
C GLU A 264 -10.48 -8.08 5.82
N ALA A 265 -11.38 -7.49 5.05
CA ALA A 265 -12.36 -6.56 5.56
C ALA A 265 -13.70 -6.68 4.81
N TRP A 266 -14.81 -6.44 5.50
CA TRP A 266 -16.08 -6.11 4.88
C TRP A 266 -16.12 -4.62 4.58
N MET A 267 -16.30 -4.32 3.30
CA MET A 267 -16.29 -2.95 2.79
C MET A 267 -17.64 -2.59 2.20
N ARG A 268 -18.16 -1.43 2.55
CA ARG A 268 -19.32 -0.84 1.88
C ARG A 268 -18.97 -0.53 0.44
N ILE A 269 -19.79 -1.00 -0.49
CA ILE A 269 -19.67 -0.76 -1.93
C ILE A 269 -20.87 0.04 -2.45
N GLN A 270 -20.69 0.63 -3.63
CA GLN A 270 -21.72 1.47 -4.25
C GLN A 270 -22.02 0.97 -5.65
N GLY A 271 -23.24 1.25 -6.14
CA GLY A 271 -23.55 1.08 -7.56
C GLY A 271 -22.64 1.96 -8.42
N ARG A 272 -22.20 1.45 -9.55
CA ARG A 272 -21.37 2.23 -10.49
C ARG A 272 -22.17 3.42 -11.04
N PRO A 273 -21.53 4.60 -11.22
CA PRO A 273 -22.17 5.73 -11.88
C PRO A 273 -22.62 5.37 -13.29
N VAL A 274 -23.87 5.66 -13.61
CA VAL A 274 -24.44 5.44 -14.94
C VAL A 274 -24.10 6.61 -15.88
N PHE A 275 -24.00 7.82 -15.32
CA PHE A 275 -23.69 9.04 -16.06
C PHE A 275 -22.35 9.62 -15.60
N ARG A 276 -21.59 10.12 -16.56
CA ARG A 276 -20.35 10.85 -16.30
C ARG A 276 -20.29 12.06 -17.26
N ALA A 277 -20.03 13.23 -16.69
CA ALA A 277 -19.74 14.43 -17.46
C ALA A 277 -18.44 15.06 -16.94
N SER A 278 -17.73 15.76 -17.82
CA SER A 278 -16.53 16.51 -17.49
C SER A 278 -16.59 17.86 -18.20
N ALA A 279 -16.18 18.92 -17.50
CA ALA A 279 -16.08 20.26 -18.06
C ALA A 279 -14.79 20.92 -17.62
N GLY A 280 -14.18 21.71 -18.51
CA GLY A 280 -13.10 22.64 -18.18
C GLY A 280 -13.70 24.01 -17.89
N LEU A 281 -13.29 24.65 -16.80
CA LEU A 281 -13.73 25.99 -16.43
C LEU A 281 -12.53 26.93 -16.38
N THR A 282 -12.73 28.15 -16.93
CA THR A 282 -11.74 29.23 -16.86
C THR A 282 -12.34 30.38 -16.05
N PHE A 283 -11.55 31.02 -15.24
CA PHE A 283 -11.96 32.11 -14.38
C PHE A 283 -11.04 33.32 -14.61
N ASP A 284 -11.61 34.52 -14.48
CA ASP A 284 -10.89 35.78 -14.66
C ASP A 284 -9.93 36.09 -13.51
N SER A 285 -10.10 35.43 -12.36
CA SER A 285 -9.24 35.59 -11.21
C SER A 285 -9.09 34.30 -10.42
N TRP A 286 -7.98 34.17 -9.69
CA TRP A 286 -7.74 33.08 -8.75
C TRP A 286 -8.86 32.96 -7.70
N GLN A 287 -9.31 34.12 -7.18
CA GLN A 287 -10.34 34.16 -6.15
C GLN A 287 -11.68 33.59 -6.66
N ALA A 288 -12.10 33.94 -7.86
CA ALA A 288 -13.33 33.43 -8.47
C ALA A 288 -13.26 31.90 -8.68
N GLY A 289 -12.11 31.39 -9.13
CA GLY A 289 -11.86 29.95 -9.27
C GLY A 289 -11.91 29.21 -7.94
N TYR A 290 -11.31 29.76 -6.93
CA TYR A 290 -11.30 29.21 -5.57
C TYR A 290 -12.73 29.15 -4.96
N GLU A 291 -13.51 30.20 -5.09
CA GLU A 291 -14.88 30.25 -4.59
C GLU A 291 -15.80 29.26 -5.32
N ALA A 292 -15.65 29.17 -6.65
CA ALA A 292 -16.38 28.19 -7.44
C ALA A 292 -16.03 26.76 -7.04
N ALA A 293 -14.74 26.45 -6.86
CA ALA A 293 -14.31 25.15 -6.39
C ALA A 293 -14.91 24.80 -5.01
N ARG A 294 -14.95 25.76 -4.09
CA ARG A 294 -15.61 25.59 -2.79
C ARG A 294 -17.09 25.23 -2.94
N HIS A 295 -17.82 25.90 -3.80
CA HIS A 295 -19.24 25.61 -4.05
C HIS A 295 -19.47 24.21 -4.64
N VAL A 296 -18.56 23.75 -5.50
CA VAL A 296 -18.68 22.42 -6.13
C VAL A 296 -18.46 21.29 -5.13
N VAL A 297 -17.58 21.48 -4.13
CA VAL A 297 -17.21 20.42 -3.17
C VAL A 297 -18.02 20.43 -1.87
N GLN A 298 -18.79 21.45 -1.60
CA GLN A 298 -19.71 21.59 -0.46
C GLN A 298 -21.16 21.29 -0.84
#